data_3b5a707952c1ac7cf37069812bf07bac
#
_entry.id   3b5a707952c1ac7cf37069812bf07bac
#
_cell.length_a   1.000
_cell.length_b   1.000
_cell.length_c   1.000
_cell.angle_alpha   90.00
_cell.angle_beta   90.00
_cell.angle_gamma   90.00
#
_symmetry.space_group_name_H-M   'P 1'
#
loop_
_entity.id
_entity.type
_entity.pdbx_description
1 polymer ?
#
loop_
_entity_poly.entity_id
_entity_poly.type
_entity_poly.pdbx_seq_one_letter_code
_entity_poly.pdbx_strand_id
1 'polypeptide(L)'
;MSRETSDGAGKTYGLERVCRVLEFPRSTIYAQQARETATVVPLFPVRRGPKPKLADADLLAAIRTDLASSPFTGEGHRKVWARLRILRDIRVSKTRVLRLMGANQLLSPHRQPKGVPNLHDGTIITDRPNEMWGTDGIRIETVDDGWVWVFSAVDHFDACCVGIHAVKTGNRFAALQPIAQGLKRMFGATGADAGRGLALRMDHGTQYTADDFLNQVKFWGIAPSFAYVAEPQTNGVAERFNRTLKEQVFHGRIFKNLAEVRIAVNEFKERYNRHWRIEKMGFMSPLEVRQAYATRKAA
;
A
#
# COMPACT_ATOMS: atom_id res chain seq x y z
N MET A 1 -7.80 46.76 -7.45
CA MET A 1 -7.50 46.65 -8.90
C MET A 1 -8.59 47.22 -9.84
N SER A 2 -9.85 46.77 -9.85
CA SER A 2 -10.85 47.28 -10.81
C SER A 2 -11.23 48.77 -10.65
N ARG A 3 -11.00 49.34 -9.47
CA ARG A 3 -11.22 50.75 -9.14
C ARG A 3 -9.96 51.61 -9.22
N GLU A 4 -8.81 50.99 -9.47
CA GLU A 4 -7.54 51.70 -9.66
C GLU A 4 -7.45 52.33 -11.04
N THR A 5 -6.74 53.45 -11.17
CA THR A 5 -6.55 54.16 -12.42
C THR A 5 -5.19 53.81 -13.02
N SER A 6 -5.11 53.80 -14.33
CA SER A 6 -3.88 53.60 -15.07
C SER A 6 -3.03 54.89 -14.99
N ASP A 7 -1.76 54.74 -14.63
CA ASP A 7 -0.81 55.89 -14.49
C ASP A 7 -0.63 56.64 -15.81
N GLY A 8 -0.72 55.98 -16.96
CA GLY A 8 -0.53 56.61 -18.27
C GLY A 8 -1.79 57.19 -18.94
N ALA A 9 -2.98 56.71 -18.58
CA ALA A 9 -4.23 57.12 -19.24
C ALA A 9 -5.27 57.73 -18.32
N GLY A 10 -5.05 57.76 -17.01
CA GLY A 10 -5.96 58.33 -15.99
C GLY A 10 -7.36 57.65 -15.93
N LYS A 11 -7.53 56.50 -16.59
CA LYS A 11 -8.82 55.77 -16.65
C LYS A 11 -8.80 54.55 -15.73
N THR A 12 -9.94 54.29 -15.08
CA THR A 12 -10.11 53.11 -14.26
C THR A 12 -10.02 51.83 -15.10
N TYR A 13 -9.36 50.81 -14.57
CA TYR A 13 -9.22 49.52 -15.29
C TYR A 13 -10.54 48.86 -15.59
N GLY A 14 -11.53 49.04 -14.76
CA GLY A 14 -12.85 48.42 -14.88
C GLY A 14 -12.86 46.90 -14.60
N LEU A 15 -13.98 46.42 -14.10
CA LEU A 15 -14.11 45.03 -13.69
C LEU A 15 -13.94 44.04 -14.86
N GLU A 16 -14.47 44.38 -16.03
CA GLU A 16 -14.39 43.52 -17.21
C GLU A 16 -12.96 43.26 -17.66
N ARG A 17 -12.14 44.31 -17.76
CA ARG A 17 -10.75 44.21 -18.18
C ARG A 17 -9.92 43.43 -17.17
N VAL A 18 -10.11 43.67 -15.88
CA VAL A 18 -9.41 42.96 -14.81
C VAL A 18 -9.78 41.47 -14.82
N CYS A 19 -11.04 41.16 -14.96
CA CYS A 19 -11.49 39.76 -15.03
C CYS A 19 -10.95 39.01 -16.26
N ARG A 20 -10.88 39.69 -17.44
CA ARG A 20 -10.32 39.12 -18.66
C ARG A 20 -8.82 38.84 -18.52
N VAL A 21 -8.06 39.78 -17.97
CA VAL A 21 -6.60 39.61 -17.81
C VAL A 21 -6.24 38.56 -16.78
N LEU A 22 -7.06 38.41 -15.71
CA LEU A 22 -6.86 37.44 -14.66
C LEU A 22 -7.57 36.09 -14.94
N GLU A 23 -8.20 35.94 -16.13
CA GLU A 23 -8.98 34.76 -16.51
C GLU A 23 -10.05 34.36 -15.49
N PHE A 24 -10.63 35.35 -14.81
CA PHE A 24 -11.59 35.14 -13.74
C PHE A 24 -13.02 35.49 -14.15
N PRO A 25 -14.02 34.58 -13.95
CA PRO A 25 -15.40 34.84 -14.38
C PRO A 25 -16.03 36.04 -13.66
N ARG A 26 -16.54 37.03 -14.38
CA ARG A 26 -17.25 38.20 -13.81
C ARG A 26 -18.42 37.79 -12.91
N SER A 27 -19.14 36.73 -13.29
CA SER A 27 -20.29 36.20 -12.53
C SER A 27 -19.90 35.83 -11.09
N THR A 28 -18.70 35.35 -10.85
CA THR A 28 -18.22 35.00 -9.52
C THR A 28 -18.07 36.25 -8.64
N ILE A 29 -17.55 37.35 -9.20
CA ILE A 29 -17.39 38.61 -8.45
C ILE A 29 -18.77 39.21 -8.13
N TYR A 30 -19.68 39.25 -9.10
CA TYR A 30 -21.04 39.73 -8.85
C TYR A 30 -21.78 38.86 -7.83
N ALA A 31 -21.60 37.55 -7.88
CA ALA A 31 -22.18 36.64 -6.89
C ALA A 31 -21.60 36.89 -5.47
N GLN A 32 -20.31 37.20 -5.38
CA GLN A 32 -19.67 37.55 -4.11
C GLN A 32 -20.16 38.89 -3.57
N GLN A 33 -20.23 39.93 -4.41
CA GLN A 33 -20.75 41.25 -4.04
C GLN A 33 -22.23 41.17 -3.60
N ALA A 34 -23.04 40.39 -4.31
CA ALA A 34 -24.44 40.16 -3.94
C ALA A 34 -24.57 39.45 -2.58
N ARG A 35 -23.64 38.58 -2.23
CA ARG A 35 -23.61 37.94 -0.90
C ARG A 35 -23.18 38.91 0.19
N GLU A 36 -22.23 39.80 -0.08
CA GLU A 36 -21.74 40.82 0.86
C GLU A 36 -22.81 41.88 1.14
N THR A 37 -23.65 42.18 0.15
CA THR A 37 -24.77 43.16 0.28
C THR A 37 -26.08 42.54 0.71
N ALA A 38 -26.18 41.21 0.79
CA ALA A 38 -27.40 40.52 1.18
C ALA A 38 -27.73 40.78 2.68
N THR A 39 -28.83 41.36 2.94
CA THR A 39 -29.37 41.71 4.28
C THR A 39 -29.80 40.46 5.07
N VAL A 40 -30.00 39.31 4.39
CA VAL A 40 -30.42 38.06 5.00
C VAL A 40 -29.29 37.03 4.82
N VAL A 41 -28.52 36.81 5.87
CA VAL A 41 -27.58 35.69 5.95
C VAL A 41 -28.38 34.47 6.36
N PRO A 42 -28.46 33.41 5.53
CA PRO A 42 -29.10 32.18 5.97
C PRO A 42 -28.35 31.64 7.18
N LEU A 43 -29.06 31.47 8.30
CA LEU A 43 -28.50 30.94 9.56
C LEU A 43 -27.79 29.58 9.38
N PHE A 44 -28.15 28.84 8.33
CA PHE A 44 -27.50 27.60 7.98
C PHE A 44 -27.28 27.51 6.45
N PRO A 45 -26.06 27.22 5.97
CA PRO A 45 -25.81 27.02 4.55
C PRO A 45 -26.60 25.79 4.06
N VAL A 46 -27.59 26.01 3.21
CA VAL A 46 -28.34 24.91 2.58
C VAL A 46 -27.39 24.21 1.59
N ARG A 47 -27.00 22.98 1.91
CA ARG A 47 -26.23 22.14 1.00
C ARG A 47 -27.09 21.79 -0.22
N ARG A 48 -26.61 22.14 -1.41
CA ARG A 48 -27.24 21.74 -2.67
C ARG A 48 -27.03 20.25 -2.91
N GLY A 49 -28.04 19.57 -3.45
CA GLY A 49 -28.00 18.15 -3.80
C GLY A 49 -28.86 17.26 -2.91
N PRO A 50 -29.06 16.00 -3.30
CA PRO A 50 -29.85 15.05 -2.52
C PRO A 50 -29.21 14.78 -1.18
N LYS A 51 -30.02 14.62 -0.14
CA LYS A 51 -29.55 14.23 1.20
C LYS A 51 -28.85 12.87 1.10
N PRO A 52 -27.66 12.69 1.72
CA PRO A 52 -27.00 11.40 1.73
C PRO A 52 -27.86 10.35 2.47
N LYS A 53 -27.93 9.14 1.91
CA LYS A 53 -28.70 8.03 2.52
C LYS A 53 -28.22 7.65 3.92
N LEU A 54 -26.93 7.88 4.22
CA LEU A 54 -26.31 7.62 5.52
C LEU A 54 -25.80 8.95 6.10
N ALA A 55 -26.14 9.27 7.34
CA ALA A 55 -25.65 10.47 8.01
C ALA A 55 -24.13 10.41 8.24
N ASP A 56 -23.46 11.56 8.41
CA ASP A 56 -22.00 11.60 8.67
C ASP A 56 -21.66 10.99 10.03
N ALA A 57 -22.55 11.12 11.03
CA ALA A 57 -22.38 10.52 12.36
C ALA A 57 -22.37 8.98 12.29
N ASP A 58 -23.32 8.39 11.57
CA ASP A 58 -23.46 6.94 11.40
C ASP A 58 -22.28 6.39 10.59
N LEU A 59 -21.86 7.11 9.53
CA LEU A 59 -20.69 6.72 8.75
C LEU A 59 -19.40 6.79 9.58
N LEU A 60 -19.25 7.80 10.42
CA LEU A 60 -18.11 7.92 11.33
C LEU A 60 -18.09 6.78 12.36
N ALA A 61 -19.24 6.41 12.92
CA ALA A 61 -19.36 5.26 13.81
C ALA A 61 -18.95 3.97 13.09
N ALA A 62 -19.41 3.76 11.85
CA ALA A 62 -19.01 2.61 11.03
C ALA A 62 -17.50 2.59 10.73
N ILE A 63 -16.88 3.75 10.44
CA ILE A 63 -15.44 3.90 10.24
C ILE A 63 -14.67 3.51 11.51
N ARG A 64 -15.10 4.01 12.68
CA ARG A 64 -14.44 3.69 13.97
C ARG A 64 -14.55 2.20 14.30
N THR A 65 -15.71 1.61 14.10
CA THR A 65 -15.90 0.16 14.28
C THR A 65 -15.03 -0.66 13.32
N ASP A 66 -14.90 -0.23 12.06
CA ASP A 66 -14.05 -0.88 11.09
C ASP A 66 -12.57 -0.83 11.49
N LEU A 67 -12.09 0.33 11.91
CA LEU A 67 -10.71 0.51 12.39
C LEU A 67 -10.43 -0.32 13.66
N ALA A 68 -11.37 -0.36 14.60
CA ALA A 68 -11.24 -1.14 15.83
C ALA A 68 -11.23 -2.65 15.58
N SER A 69 -11.96 -3.12 14.58
CA SER A 69 -12.02 -4.54 14.19
C SER A 69 -10.91 -4.96 13.24
N SER A 70 -10.16 -4.00 12.67
CA SER A 70 -9.06 -4.31 11.76
C SER A 70 -7.90 -4.96 12.49
N PRO A 71 -7.32 -6.05 11.95
CA PRO A 71 -6.11 -6.64 12.50
C PRO A 71 -4.85 -5.81 12.22
N PHE A 72 -4.97 -4.64 11.58
CA PHE A 72 -3.87 -3.76 11.20
C PHE A 72 -4.05 -2.36 11.77
N THR A 73 -2.93 -1.69 12.07
CA THR A 73 -2.92 -0.33 12.58
C THR A 73 -2.57 0.68 11.49
N GLY A 74 -3.01 1.93 11.66
CA GLY A 74 -2.62 3.03 10.76
C GLY A 74 -3.06 2.85 9.31
N GLU A 75 -4.16 2.19 9.03
CA GLU A 75 -4.65 2.01 7.69
C GLU A 75 -5.32 3.27 7.13
N GLY A 76 -4.98 3.59 5.87
CA GLY A 76 -5.50 4.78 5.20
C GLY A 76 -6.96 4.63 4.74
N HIS A 77 -7.60 5.77 4.47
CA HIS A 77 -9.01 5.89 4.06
C HIS A 77 -9.45 4.98 2.90
N ARG A 78 -8.53 4.64 1.97
CA ARG A 78 -8.84 3.78 0.82
C ARG A 78 -9.19 2.35 1.24
N LYS A 79 -8.46 1.81 2.21
CA LYS A 79 -8.73 0.47 2.74
C LYS A 79 -9.99 0.43 3.59
N VAL A 80 -10.18 1.44 4.45
CA VAL A 80 -11.41 1.61 5.23
C VAL A 80 -12.61 1.69 4.29
N TRP A 81 -12.55 2.56 3.27
CA TRP A 81 -13.61 2.65 2.24
C TRP A 81 -13.89 1.31 1.56
N ALA A 82 -12.86 0.56 1.22
CA ALA A 82 -13.02 -0.74 0.56
C ALA A 82 -13.69 -1.76 1.49
N ARG A 83 -13.27 -1.85 2.77
CA ARG A 83 -13.90 -2.76 3.74
C ARG A 83 -15.35 -2.38 4.04
N LEU A 84 -15.65 -1.10 4.20
CA LEU A 84 -17.03 -0.63 4.36
C LEU A 84 -17.92 -1.09 3.20
N ARG A 85 -17.40 -1.00 1.96
CA ARG A 85 -18.14 -1.42 0.76
C ARG A 85 -18.25 -2.95 0.64
N ILE A 86 -17.14 -3.68 0.85
CA ILE A 86 -17.06 -5.12 0.57
C ILE A 86 -17.65 -5.95 1.72
N LEU A 87 -17.36 -5.57 2.97
CA LEU A 87 -17.73 -6.36 4.14
C LEU A 87 -19.04 -5.90 4.80
N ARG A 88 -19.46 -4.65 4.56
CA ARG A 88 -20.64 -4.05 5.24
C ARG A 88 -21.68 -3.49 4.27
N ASP A 89 -21.47 -3.61 2.96
CA ASP A 89 -22.30 -3.01 1.88
C ASP A 89 -22.59 -1.51 2.05
N ILE A 90 -21.71 -0.77 2.74
CA ILE A 90 -21.82 0.69 2.91
C ILE A 90 -21.22 1.37 1.67
N ARG A 91 -22.09 1.86 0.79
CA ARG A 91 -21.70 2.51 -0.48
C ARG A 91 -21.64 4.02 -0.35
N VAL A 92 -20.45 4.53 -0.14
CA VAL A 92 -20.14 5.97 -0.02
C VAL A 92 -18.93 6.33 -0.88
N SER A 93 -18.72 7.63 -1.17
CA SER A 93 -17.53 8.06 -1.93
C SER A 93 -16.25 7.97 -1.09
N LYS A 94 -15.12 7.67 -1.72
CA LYS A 94 -13.80 7.67 -1.07
C LYS A 94 -13.47 9.03 -0.45
N THR A 95 -13.83 10.12 -1.13
CA THR A 95 -13.61 11.49 -0.66
C THR A 95 -14.36 11.78 0.63
N ARG A 96 -15.60 11.24 0.80
CA ARG A 96 -16.36 11.42 2.03
C ARG A 96 -15.71 10.70 3.21
N VAL A 97 -15.22 9.47 2.99
CA VAL A 97 -14.48 8.72 4.00
C VAL A 97 -13.19 9.47 4.37
N LEU A 98 -12.42 9.95 3.37
CA LEU A 98 -11.22 10.75 3.60
C LEU A 98 -11.51 11.98 4.44
N ARG A 99 -12.54 12.75 4.10
CA ARG A 99 -12.94 13.96 4.84
C ARG A 99 -13.26 13.66 6.30
N LEU A 100 -14.09 12.64 6.57
CA LEU A 100 -14.46 12.27 7.93
C LEU A 100 -13.28 11.75 8.74
N MET A 101 -12.42 10.91 8.14
CA MET A 101 -11.21 10.43 8.81
C MET A 101 -10.25 11.59 9.10
N GLY A 102 -10.07 12.53 8.17
CA GLY A 102 -9.24 13.72 8.37
C GLY A 102 -9.74 14.62 9.50
N ALA A 103 -11.04 14.94 9.48
CA ALA A 103 -11.68 15.79 10.49
C ALA A 103 -11.65 15.18 11.92
N ASN A 104 -11.50 13.86 12.04
CA ASN A 104 -11.46 13.14 13.31
C ASN A 104 -10.10 12.54 13.65
N GLN A 105 -9.01 12.96 12.97
CA GLN A 105 -7.64 12.50 13.22
C GLN A 105 -7.44 10.97 13.12
N LEU A 106 -8.22 10.31 12.25
CA LEU A 106 -8.20 8.87 12.02
C LEU A 106 -7.31 8.46 10.84
N LEU A 107 -6.59 9.39 10.20
CA LEU A 107 -5.67 9.11 9.11
C LEU A 107 -4.37 8.52 9.65
N SER A 108 -3.73 7.68 8.82
CA SER A 108 -2.44 7.06 9.17
C SER A 108 -1.36 8.11 9.41
N PRO A 109 -0.67 8.10 10.56
CA PRO A 109 0.42 9.03 10.86
C PRO A 109 1.67 8.76 10.02
N HIS A 110 1.79 7.55 9.44
CA HIS A 110 3.01 7.10 8.74
C HIS A 110 3.04 7.45 7.25
N ARG A 111 2.00 8.12 6.73
CA ARG A 111 1.93 8.46 5.30
C ARG A 111 2.24 9.92 5.06
N GLN A 112 3.45 10.17 4.59
CA GLN A 112 3.80 11.45 3.98
C GLN A 112 3.23 11.55 2.55
N PRO A 113 2.95 12.76 2.04
CA PRO A 113 2.60 12.97 0.65
C PRO A 113 3.66 12.34 -0.27
N LYS A 114 3.24 11.67 -1.32
CA LYS A 114 4.19 11.19 -2.33
C LYS A 114 4.86 12.39 -2.98
N GLY A 115 6.18 12.34 -3.10
CA GLY A 115 6.93 13.20 -4.00
C GLY A 115 6.54 12.98 -5.47
N VAL A 116 7.22 13.66 -6.37
CA VAL A 116 7.04 13.48 -7.83
C VAL A 116 7.17 11.99 -8.18
N PRO A 117 6.23 11.42 -8.95
CA PRO A 117 6.35 10.02 -9.38
C PRO A 117 7.65 9.82 -10.16
N ASN A 118 8.47 8.84 -9.77
CA ASN A 118 9.56 8.40 -10.63
C ASN A 118 8.96 7.74 -11.88
N LEU A 119 9.29 8.27 -13.04
CA LEU A 119 9.03 7.63 -14.31
C LEU A 119 10.02 6.46 -14.44
N HIS A 120 9.53 5.24 -14.47
CA HIS A 120 10.34 4.05 -14.71
C HIS A 120 9.67 3.19 -15.77
N ASP A 121 10.48 2.63 -16.66
CA ASP A 121 10.04 1.93 -17.87
C ASP A 121 9.67 0.47 -17.65
N GLY A 122 9.77 -0.08 -16.44
CA GLY A 122 9.59 -1.50 -16.23
C GLY A 122 8.59 -1.84 -15.12
N THR A 123 7.48 -2.44 -15.47
CA THR A 123 6.64 -3.18 -14.53
C THR A 123 6.73 -4.67 -14.85
N ILE A 124 7.21 -5.48 -13.90
CA ILE A 124 7.13 -6.93 -14.04
C ILE A 124 5.66 -7.32 -13.90
N ILE A 125 5.11 -7.86 -14.96
CA ILE A 125 3.73 -8.38 -15.02
C ILE A 125 3.84 -9.90 -15.03
N THR A 126 3.12 -10.54 -14.13
CA THR A 126 2.96 -12.00 -14.07
C THR A 126 1.51 -12.33 -14.32
N ASP A 127 1.25 -13.42 -15.07
CA ASP A 127 -0.09 -13.81 -15.50
C ASP A 127 -0.75 -14.82 -14.55
N ARG A 128 0.05 -15.44 -13.69
CA ARG A 128 -0.39 -16.51 -12.79
C ARG A 128 0.39 -16.54 -11.47
N PRO A 129 -0.20 -17.12 -10.41
CA PRO A 129 0.53 -17.41 -9.18
C PRO A 129 1.70 -18.37 -9.43
N ASN A 130 2.78 -18.18 -8.66
CA ASN A 130 3.99 -19.00 -8.69
C ASN A 130 4.75 -18.95 -10.05
N GLU A 131 4.63 -17.85 -10.77
CA GLU A 131 5.45 -17.56 -11.95
C GLU A 131 6.74 -16.85 -11.56
N MET A 132 6.66 -15.88 -10.64
CA MET A 132 7.82 -15.20 -10.10
C MET A 132 7.61 -14.87 -8.62
N TRP A 133 8.61 -15.18 -7.80
CA TRP A 133 8.68 -14.72 -6.42
C TRP A 133 9.77 -13.66 -6.27
N GLY A 134 9.54 -12.67 -5.40
CA GLY A 134 10.55 -11.73 -4.95
C GLY A 134 11.03 -12.11 -3.56
N THR A 135 12.33 -12.08 -3.32
CA THR A 135 12.92 -12.30 -1.99
C THR A 135 13.73 -11.08 -1.56
N ASP A 136 13.70 -10.80 -0.26
CA ASP A 136 14.45 -9.69 0.33
C ASP A 136 14.64 -9.95 1.83
N GLY A 137 15.65 -9.31 2.42
CA GLY A 137 16.02 -9.43 3.84
C GLY A 137 16.05 -8.08 4.55
N ILE A 138 15.51 -8.05 5.76
CA ILE A 138 15.59 -6.87 6.64
C ILE A 138 16.29 -7.22 7.95
N ARG A 139 16.87 -6.21 8.60
CA ARG A 139 17.50 -6.35 9.93
C ARG A 139 16.64 -5.66 10.99
N ILE A 140 16.53 -6.31 12.14
CA ILE A 140 15.78 -5.82 13.30
C ILE A 140 16.67 -6.01 14.53
N GLU A 141 16.67 -5.03 15.42
CA GLU A 141 17.38 -5.10 16.70
C GLU A 141 16.48 -5.70 17.77
N THR A 142 17.04 -6.57 18.59
CA THR A 142 16.41 -7.17 19.77
C THR A 142 17.27 -6.93 21.01
N VAL A 143 16.66 -6.99 22.20
CA VAL A 143 17.35 -6.68 23.46
C VAL A 143 18.43 -7.73 23.78
N ASP A 144 18.08 -9.02 23.73
CA ASP A 144 18.95 -10.09 24.19
C ASP A 144 19.87 -10.66 23.09
N ASP A 145 19.36 -10.71 21.80
CA ASP A 145 20.08 -11.33 20.70
C ASP A 145 20.76 -10.32 19.77
N GLY A 146 20.60 -9.01 20.02
CA GLY A 146 21.11 -7.94 19.15
C GLY A 146 20.42 -7.95 17.78
N TRP A 147 21.20 -7.77 16.71
CA TRP A 147 20.67 -7.75 15.35
C TRP A 147 20.26 -9.14 14.87
N VAL A 148 19.01 -9.25 14.44
CA VAL A 148 18.46 -10.44 13.79
C VAL A 148 18.01 -10.12 12.38
N TRP A 149 18.03 -11.10 11.49
CA TRP A 149 17.59 -11.00 10.12
C TRP A 149 16.19 -11.61 9.95
N VAL A 150 15.40 -11.00 9.08
CA VAL A 150 14.11 -11.53 8.63
C VAL A 150 14.13 -11.55 7.12
N PHE A 151 14.11 -12.75 6.53
CA PHE A 151 14.01 -12.99 5.10
C PHE A 151 12.57 -13.32 4.74
N SER A 152 12.10 -12.81 3.60
CA SER A 152 10.76 -13.07 3.08
C SER A 152 10.80 -13.49 1.61
N ALA A 153 9.82 -14.29 1.19
CA ALA A 153 9.54 -14.59 -0.20
C ALA A 153 8.08 -14.27 -0.51
N VAL A 154 7.84 -13.50 -1.56
CA VAL A 154 6.52 -12.93 -1.90
C VAL A 154 6.25 -13.14 -3.38
N ASP A 155 5.07 -13.63 -3.71
CA ASP A 155 4.63 -13.85 -5.07
C ASP A 155 4.31 -12.52 -5.77
N HIS A 156 4.80 -12.33 -6.99
CA HIS A 156 4.58 -11.11 -7.76
C HIS A 156 3.15 -10.95 -8.26
N PHE A 157 2.44 -12.06 -8.52
CA PHE A 157 1.08 -12.04 -9.04
C PHE A 157 0.07 -11.54 -8.03
N ASP A 158 0.04 -12.15 -6.85
CA ASP A 158 -0.99 -11.90 -5.82
C ASP A 158 -0.44 -11.23 -4.55
N ALA A 159 0.86 -10.95 -4.50
CA ALA A 159 1.60 -10.45 -3.34
C ALA A 159 1.48 -11.34 -2.10
N CYS A 160 1.18 -12.65 -2.26
CA CYS A 160 1.15 -13.61 -1.17
C CYS A 160 2.56 -13.81 -0.60
N CYS A 161 2.73 -13.63 0.71
CA CYS A 161 3.95 -14.05 1.38
C CYS A 161 3.96 -15.58 1.47
N VAL A 162 4.77 -16.22 0.62
CA VAL A 162 4.87 -17.67 0.52
C VAL A 162 5.74 -18.27 1.61
N GLY A 163 6.73 -17.50 2.10
CA GLY A 163 7.61 -17.89 3.20
C GLY A 163 8.19 -16.70 3.93
N ILE A 164 8.50 -16.87 5.22
CA ILE A 164 9.17 -15.88 6.06
C ILE A 164 10.02 -16.60 7.10
N HIS A 165 11.26 -16.13 7.32
CA HIS A 165 12.19 -16.75 8.23
C HIS A 165 12.99 -15.70 8.99
N ALA A 166 13.03 -15.83 10.35
CA ALA A 166 13.83 -14.98 11.20
C ALA A 166 14.98 -15.79 11.84
N VAL A 167 16.20 -15.20 11.80
CA VAL A 167 17.44 -15.86 12.22
C VAL A 167 18.45 -14.85 12.74
N LYS A 168 19.37 -15.29 13.62
CA LYS A 168 20.42 -14.44 14.18
C LYS A 168 21.47 -14.06 13.13
N THR A 169 21.89 -15.02 12.30
CA THR A 169 22.93 -14.83 11.28
C THR A 169 22.33 -14.85 9.89
N GLY A 170 22.33 -13.70 9.20
CA GLY A 170 21.79 -13.55 7.85
C GLY A 170 22.77 -14.01 6.78
N ASN A 171 22.92 -15.31 6.60
CA ASN A 171 23.75 -15.92 5.59
C ASN A 171 22.92 -16.47 4.41
N ARG A 172 23.62 -16.97 3.38
CA ARG A 172 23.01 -17.58 2.19
C ARG A 172 22.05 -18.73 2.47
N PHE A 173 22.32 -19.55 3.51
CA PHE A 173 21.45 -20.66 3.88
C PHE A 173 20.18 -20.19 4.59
N ALA A 174 20.27 -19.12 5.36
CA ALA A 174 19.10 -18.49 5.97
C ALA A 174 18.17 -17.83 4.91
N ALA A 175 18.76 -17.25 3.87
CA ALA A 175 18.02 -16.66 2.77
C ALA A 175 17.26 -17.71 1.92
N LEU A 176 17.69 -18.97 1.89
CA LEU A 176 16.98 -20.08 1.25
C LEU A 176 15.73 -20.52 1.99
N GLN A 177 15.64 -20.29 3.31
CA GLN A 177 14.56 -20.82 4.14
C GLN A 177 13.15 -20.35 3.73
N PRO A 178 12.88 -19.06 3.48
CA PRO A 178 11.56 -18.63 3.03
C PRO A 178 11.17 -19.21 1.67
N ILE A 179 12.15 -19.48 0.80
CA ILE A 179 11.93 -20.11 -0.51
C ILE A 179 11.55 -21.58 -0.33
N ALA A 180 12.27 -22.32 0.50
CA ALA A 180 11.95 -23.72 0.84
C ALA A 180 10.58 -23.86 1.49
N GLN A 181 10.19 -22.94 2.40
CA GLN A 181 8.85 -22.88 2.97
C GLN A 181 7.78 -22.68 1.88
N GLY A 182 8.04 -21.73 0.95
CA GLY A 182 7.19 -21.47 -0.19
C GLY A 182 7.01 -22.71 -1.08
N LEU A 183 8.12 -23.36 -1.46
CA LEU A 183 8.08 -24.60 -2.26
C LEU A 183 7.26 -25.68 -1.59
N LYS A 184 7.51 -25.97 -0.32
CA LYS A 184 6.74 -26.96 0.43
C LYS A 184 5.25 -26.63 0.48
N ARG A 185 4.90 -25.35 0.68
CA ARG A 185 3.51 -24.90 0.77
C ARG A 185 2.78 -24.92 -0.57
N MET A 186 3.46 -24.50 -1.66
CA MET A 186 2.82 -24.27 -2.96
C MET A 186 2.92 -25.46 -3.91
N PHE A 187 3.99 -26.26 -3.79
CA PHE A 187 4.27 -27.39 -4.68
C PHE A 187 4.35 -28.74 -3.93
N GLY A 188 4.26 -28.72 -2.59
CA GLY A 188 4.24 -29.92 -1.75
C GLY A 188 5.63 -30.55 -1.52
N ALA A 189 6.68 -30.07 -2.16
CA ALA A 189 8.02 -30.64 -2.11
C ALA A 189 9.11 -29.57 -2.11
N THR A 190 10.35 -29.98 -1.72
CA THR A 190 11.59 -29.16 -1.77
C THR A 190 12.74 -29.94 -2.42
N GLY A 191 12.42 -30.96 -3.22
CA GLY A 191 13.40 -31.77 -3.95
C GLY A 191 13.86 -31.13 -5.28
N ALA A 192 14.64 -31.88 -6.07
CA ALA A 192 15.04 -31.46 -7.38
C ALA A 192 13.84 -31.07 -8.24
N ASP A 193 13.95 -29.96 -8.97
CA ASP A 193 12.93 -29.45 -9.88
C ASP A 193 11.56 -29.10 -9.23
N ALA A 194 11.46 -29.06 -7.90
CA ALA A 194 10.20 -28.76 -7.20
C ALA A 194 9.58 -27.41 -7.58
N GLY A 195 10.41 -26.45 -7.98
CA GLY A 195 10.00 -25.11 -8.43
C GLY A 195 10.12 -24.90 -9.93
N ARG A 196 10.06 -25.95 -10.74
CA ARG A 196 10.19 -25.82 -12.21
C ARG A 196 9.15 -24.85 -12.79
N GLY A 197 9.63 -23.86 -13.55
CA GLY A 197 8.82 -22.80 -14.13
C GLY A 197 8.60 -21.58 -13.24
N LEU A 198 9.19 -21.56 -12.03
CA LEU A 198 9.24 -20.41 -11.14
C LEU A 198 10.52 -19.60 -11.41
N ALA A 199 10.43 -18.28 -11.42
CA ALA A 199 11.56 -17.37 -11.35
C ALA A 199 11.68 -16.77 -9.95
N LEU A 200 12.92 -16.54 -9.47
CA LEU A 200 13.18 -15.89 -8.19
C LEU A 200 13.87 -14.55 -8.41
N ARG A 201 13.17 -13.46 -8.10
CA ARG A 201 13.69 -12.10 -8.15
C ARG A 201 14.38 -11.74 -6.85
N MET A 202 15.61 -11.23 -6.94
CA MET A 202 16.44 -10.88 -5.79
C MET A 202 17.31 -9.66 -6.10
N ASP A 203 17.82 -9.01 -5.08
CA ASP A 203 18.85 -7.98 -5.20
C ASP A 203 20.26 -8.58 -5.35
N HIS A 204 21.29 -7.73 -5.43
CA HIS A 204 22.70 -8.14 -5.50
C HIS A 204 23.34 -8.31 -4.11
N GLY A 205 22.56 -8.54 -3.06
CA GLY A 205 23.09 -8.84 -1.73
C GLY A 205 24.00 -10.07 -1.73
N THR A 206 25.07 -10.05 -0.94
CA THR A 206 26.09 -11.12 -0.90
C THR A 206 25.51 -12.49 -0.59
N GLN A 207 24.41 -12.56 0.17
CA GLN A 207 23.69 -13.81 0.47
C GLN A 207 23.04 -14.42 -0.76
N TYR A 208 22.62 -13.60 -1.76
CA TYR A 208 21.92 -14.04 -2.97
C TYR A 208 22.88 -14.31 -4.14
N THR A 209 24.07 -13.68 -4.14
CA THR A 209 25.10 -13.89 -5.17
C THR A 209 26.04 -15.05 -4.87
N ALA A 210 25.94 -15.65 -3.68
CA ALA A 210 26.76 -16.80 -3.29
C ALA A 210 26.43 -18.05 -4.11
N ASP A 211 27.47 -18.80 -4.53
CA ASP A 211 27.32 -20.00 -5.34
C ASP A 211 26.41 -21.05 -4.70
N ASP A 212 26.55 -21.28 -3.38
CA ASP A 212 25.70 -22.23 -2.67
C ASP A 212 24.20 -21.85 -2.77
N PHE A 213 23.88 -20.55 -2.69
CA PHE A 213 22.51 -20.07 -2.84
C PHE A 213 22.01 -20.33 -4.27
N LEU A 214 22.77 -19.92 -5.27
CA LEU A 214 22.39 -20.06 -6.68
C LEU A 214 22.30 -21.52 -7.11
N ASN A 215 23.23 -22.37 -6.66
CA ASN A 215 23.19 -23.81 -6.92
C ASN A 215 21.96 -24.47 -6.31
N GLN A 216 21.59 -24.09 -5.06
CA GLN A 216 20.39 -24.62 -4.43
C GLN A 216 19.11 -24.16 -5.13
N VAL A 217 19.03 -22.89 -5.55
CA VAL A 217 17.91 -22.35 -6.32
C VAL A 217 17.75 -23.08 -7.67
N LYS A 218 18.85 -23.29 -8.39
CA LYS A 218 18.88 -24.08 -9.64
C LYS A 218 18.50 -25.53 -9.41
N PHE A 219 18.99 -26.17 -8.33
CA PHE A 219 18.61 -27.54 -7.96
C PHE A 219 17.10 -27.67 -7.78
N TRP A 220 16.43 -26.66 -7.22
CA TRP A 220 14.98 -26.63 -7.12
C TRP A 220 14.27 -26.36 -8.46
N GLY A 221 15.00 -26.19 -9.57
CA GLY A 221 14.43 -25.86 -10.88
C GLY A 221 13.94 -24.41 -11.01
N ILE A 222 14.35 -23.54 -10.09
CA ILE A 222 13.96 -22.12 -10.08
C ILE A 222 14.96 -21.32 -10.93
N ALA A 223 14.45 -20.45 -11.81
CA ALA A 223 15.26 -19.53 -12.60
C ALA A 223 15.69 -18.31 -11.78
N PRO A 224 16.99 -18.08 -11.50
CA PRO A 224 17.46 -16.87 -10.83
C PRO A 224 17.22 -15.63 -11.71
N SER A 225 16.73 -14.55 -11.11
CA SER A 225 16.52 -13.25 -11.76
C SER A 225 17.01 -12.14 -10.83
N PHE A 226 17.99 -11.36 -11.29
CA PHE A 226 18.52 -10.26 -10.50
C PHE A 226 17.82 -8.94 -10.84
N ALA A 227 17.61 -8.10 -9.83
CA ALA A 227 17.17 -6.72 -10.04
C ALA A 227 18.26 -5.97 -10.84
N TYR A 228 17.87 -5.03 -11.71
CA TYR A 228 18.87 -4.23 -12.43
C TYR A 228 19.67 -3.38 -11.43
N VAL A 229 20.97 -3.27 -11.67
CA VAL A 229 21.85 -2.38 -10.91
C VAL A 229 21.36 -0.95 -11.13
N ALA A 230 21.16 -0.19 -10.04
CA ALA A 230 20.58 1.15 -10.01
C ALA A 230 19.05 1.26 -10.27
N GLU A 231 18.32 0.17 -10.47
CA GLU A 231 16.87 0.15 -10.54
C GLU A 231 16.24 -0.76 -9.44
N PRO A 232 16.28 -0.35 -8.16
CA PRO A 232 15.76 -1.13 -7.05
C PRO A 232 14.26 -1.43 -7.18
N GLN A 233 13.55 -0.66 -7.99
CA GLN A 233 12.10 -0.77 -8.21
C GLN A 233 11.69 -2.11 -8.83
N THR A 234 12.61 -2.86 -9.42
CA THR A 234 12.32 -4.16 -10.04
C THR A 234 12.06 -5.28 -9.03
N ASN A 235 12.37 -5.09 -7.72
CA ASN A 235 11.98 -5.96 -6.61
C ASN A 235 10.84 -5.34 -5.75
N GLY A 236 10.10 -4.39 -6.29
CA GLY A 236 9.13 -3.55 -5.57
C GLY A 236 8.00 -4.32 -4.85
N VAL A 237 7.74 -5.59 -5.17
CA VAL A 237 6.75 -6.41 -4.45
C VAL A 237 7.30 -6.82 -3.08
N ALA A 238 8.52 -7.37 -3.03
CA ALA A 238 9.19 -7.74 -1.78
C ALA A 238 9.49 -6.52 -0.91
N GLU A 239 9.97 -5.42 -1.51
CA GLU A 239 10.22 -4.15 -0.79
C GLU A 239 8.94 -3.59 -0.17
N ARG A 240 7.82 -3.61 -0.91
CA ARG A 240 6.52 -3.15 -0.40
C ARG A 240 6.02 -4.03 0.74
N PHE A 241 6.18 -5.35 0.63
CA PHE A 241 5.86 -6.28 1.70
C PHE A 241 6.69 -5.97 2.94
N ASN A 242 8.03 -5.84 2.81
CA ASN A 242 8.93 -5.55 3.90
C ASN A 242 8.66 -4.19 4.56
N ARG A 243 8.27 -3.17 3.78
CA ARG A 243 7.79 -1.90 4.33
C ARG A 243 6.55 -2.11 5.20
N THR A 244 5.57 -2.87 4.70
CA THR A 244 4.34 -3.16 5.45
C THR A 244 4.65 -3.98 6.71
N LEU A 245 5.56 -4.95 6.61
CA LEU A 245 6.03 -5.72 7.76
C LEU A 245 6.67 -4.81 8.82
N LYS A 246 7.56 -3.88 8.42
CA LYS A 246 8.15 -2.89 9.33
C LYS A 246 7.10 -2.04 10.02
N GLU A 247 6.14 -1.49 9.25
CA GLU A 247 5.08 -0.63 9.78
C GLU A 247 4.14 -1.36 10.74
N GLN A 248 3.84 -2.65 10.50
CA GLN A 248 2.81 -3.40 11.21
C GLN A 248 3.33 -4.27 12.35
N VAL A 249 4.62 -4.59 12.35
CA VAL A 249 5.21 -5.51 13.33
C VAL A 249 6.28 -4.84 14.17
N PHE A 250 7.15 -4.02 13.55
CA PHE A 250 8.37 -3.54 14.18
C PHE A 250 8.29 -2.10 14.68
N HIS A 251 7.59 -1.20 13.98
CA HIS A 251 7.51 0.20 14.39
C HIS A 251 6.83 0.35 15.75
N GLY A 252 7.54 0.98 16.68
CA GLY A 252 7.05 1.24 18.04
C GLY A 252 6.99 0.00 18.95
N ARG A 253 7.61 -1.11 18.56
CA ARG A 253 7.69 -2.33 19.35
C ARG A 253 9.14 -2.75 19.58
N ILE A 254 9.46 -3.09 20.81
CA ILE A 254 10.75 -3.65 21.22
C ILE A 254 10.56 -5.15 21.37
N PHE A 255 11.44 -5.93 20.76
CA PHE A 255 11.47 -7.40 20.87
C PHE A 255 12.56 -7.82 21.83
N LYS A 256 12.23 -8.74 22.71
CA LYS A 256 13.20 -9.26 23.67
C LYS A 256 14.27 -10.09 22.96
N ASN A 257 13.85 -11.03 22.12
CA ASN A 257 14.74 -11.98 21.47
C ASN A 257 14.20 -12.46 20.11
N LEU A 258 14.99 -13.30 19.43
CA LEU A 258 14.65 -13.91 18.14
C LEU A 258 13.36 -14.74 18.18
N ALA A 259 13.06 -15.41 19.31
CA ALA A 259 11.85 -16.23 19.41
C ALA A 259 10.58 -15.37 19.31
N GLU A 260 10.54 -14.22 19.96
CA GLU A 260 9.44 -13.26 19.82
C GLU A 260 9.31 -12.72 18.38
N VAL A 261 10.43 -12.42 17.73
CA VAL A 261 10.43 -12.00 16.32
C VAL A 261 9.84 -13.08 15.43
N ARG A 262 10.23 -14.36 15.62
CA ARG A 262 9.70 -15.49 14.85
C ARG A 262 8.20 -15.65 14.98
N ILE A 263 7.67 -15.55 16.18
CA ILE A 263 6.23 -15.61 16.43
C ILE A 263 5.54 -14.46 15.71
N ALA A 264 5.98 -13.23 15.92
CA ALA A 264 5.36 -12.03 15.38
C ALA A 264 5.35 -11.99 13.83
N VAL A 265 6.44 -12.40 13.16
CA VAL A 265 6.50 -12.39 11.69
C VAL A 265 5.66 -13.51 11.09
N ASN A 266 5.53 -14.67 11.73
CA ASN A 266 4.67 -15.76 11.25
C ASN A 266 3.19 -15.41 11.42
N GLU A 267 2.78 -14.85 12.56
CA GLU A 267 1.44 -14.33 12.77
C GLU A 267 1.09 -13.24 11.77
N PHE A 268 2.02 -12.32 11.52
CA PHE A 268 1.85 -11.29 10.52
C PHE A 268 1.67 -11.86 9.11
N LYS A 269 2.48 -12.84 8.69
CA LYS A 269 2.36 -13.51 7.39
C LYS A 269 0.95 -14.06 7.17
N GLU A 270 0.41 -14.81 8.13
CA GLU A 270 -0.92 -15.40 8.02
C GLU A 270 -2.02 -14.30 7.97
N ARG A 271 -1.91 -13.30 8.85
CA ARG A 271 -2.83 -12.16 8.90
C ARG A 271 -2.77 -11.33 7.63
N TYR A 272 -1.55 -11.05 7.11
CA TYR A 272 -1.33 -10.32 5.87
C TYR A 272 -1.97 -11.05 4.68
N ASN A 273 -1.68 -12.31 4.50
CA ASN A 273 -2.18 -13.09 3.39
C ASN A 273 -3.72 -13.15 3.38
N ARG A 274 -4.37 -13.21 4.54
CA ARG A 274 -5.84 -13.33 4.66
C ARG A 274 -6.58 -12.01 4.59
N HIS A 275 -5.99 -10.92 5.11
CA HIS A 275 -6.76 -9.71 5.39
C HIS A 275 -6.18 -8.42 4.80
N TRP A 276 -4.93 -8.40 4.32
CA TRP A 276 -4.34 -7.19 3.78
C TRP A 276 -4.94 -6.82 2.43
N ARG A 277 -5.71 -5.72 2.37
CA ARG A 277 -6.39 -5.24 1.16
C ARG A 277 -5.43 -4.51 0.24
N ILE A 278 -5.33 -4.96 -1.04
CA ILE A 278 -4.41 -4.42 -2.05
C ILE A 278 -5.20 -3.70 -3.14
N GLU A 279 -5.04 -2.38 -3.23
CA GLU A 279 -5.83 -1.53 -4.14
C GLU A 279 -5.70 -1.96 -5.61
N LYS A 280 -4.49 -2.25 -6.11
CA LYS A 280 -4.27 -2.68 -7.50
C LYS A 280 -4.92 -4.03 -7.83
N MET A 281 -5.32 -4.79 -6.84
CA MET A 281 -6.01 -6.09 -6.97
C MET A 281 -7.52 -5.97 -6.64
N GLY A 282 -8.10 -4.79 -6.84
CA GLY A 282 -9.51 -4.56 -6.53
C GLY A 282 -9.83 -4.64 -5.03
N PHE A 283 -8.85 -4.40 -4.17
CA PHE A 283 -8.95 -4.53 -2.71
C PHE A 283 -9.22 -5.95 -2.22
N MET A 284 -8.87 -6.95 -3.00
CA MET A 284 -8.78 -8.33 -2.52
C MET A 284 -7.52 -8.53 -1.67
N SER A 285 -7.55 -9.48 -0.76
CA SER A 285 -6.36 -9.96 -0.05
C SER A 285 -5.53 -10.90 -0.95
N PRO A 286 -4.25 -11.16 -0.64
CA PRO A 286 -3.43 -12.11 -1.40
C PRO A 286 -4.08 -13.47 -1.60
N LEU A 287 -4.65 -14.05 -0.56
CA LEU A 287 -5.34 -15.34 -0.66
C LEU A 287 -6.62 -15.28 -1.48
N GLU A 288 -7.41 -14.20 -1.37
CA GLU A 288 -8.62 -14.03 -2.20
C GLU A 288 -8.27 -13.93 -3.69
N VAL A 289 -7.17 -13.23 -4.06
CA VAL A 289 -6.69 -13.17 -5.46
C VAL A 289 -6.32 -14.57 -5.95
N ARG A 290 -5.58 -15.33 -5.15
CA ARG A 290 -5.14 -16.69 -5.47
C ARG A 290 -6.32 -17.64 -5.64
N GLN A 291 -7.31 -17.57 -4.76
CA GLN A 291 -8.55 -18.36 -4.84
C GLN A 291 -9.36 -17.98 -6.08
N ALA A 292 -9.54 -16.70 -6.36
CA ALA A 292 -10.25 -16.23 -7.55
C ALA A 292 -9.58 -16.70 -8.85
N TYR A 293 -8.23 -16.76 -8.90
CA TYR A 293 -7.50 -17.31 -10.01
C TYR A 293 -7.75 -18.82 -10.16
N ALA A 294 -7.68 -19.58 -9.07
CA ALA A 294 -7.92 -21.02 -9.08
C ALA A 294 -9.35 -21.36 -9.56
N THR A 295 -10.36 -20.63 -9.07
CA THR A 295 -11.76 -20.80 -9.49
C THR A 295 -11.94 -20.51 -10.99
N ARG A 296 -11.33 -19.44 -11.52
CA ARG A 296 -11.40 -19.13 -12.95
C ARG A 296 -10.73 -20.16 -13.85
N LYS A 297 -9.69 -20.82 -13.36
CA LYS A 297 -9.00 -21.88 -14.12
C LYS A 297 -9.77 -23.21 -14.11
N ALA A 298 -10.62 -23.42 -13.10
CA ALA A 298 -11.44 -24.62 -12.97
C ALA A 298 -12.80 -24.53 -13.70
N ALA A 299 -13.23 -23.31 -14.06
CA ALA A 299 -14.43 -23.05 -14.85
C ALA A 299 -14.12 -22.98 -16.35
#